data_f564492c904b3e5b5bb1c958451e0711
#
_entry.id   f564492c904b3e5b5bb1c958451e0711
#
_cell.length_a   1.000
_cell.length_b   1.000
_cell.length_c   1.000
_cell.angle_alpha   90.00
_cell.angle_beta   90.00
_cell.angle_gamma   90.00
#
_symmetry.space_group_name_H-M   'P 1'
#
loop_
_entity.id
_entity.type
_entity.pdbx_description
1 polymer ?
#
loop_
_entity_poly.entity_id
_entity_poly.type
_entity_poly.pdbx_seq_one_letter_code
_entity_poly.pdbx_strand_id
1 'polypeptide(L)'
;MKRVFSFLLTLCLLLTALLSGAALAEGSTQITIGLVGEPDTIIPYMYTADKDAMVIMQMMPYLFKRNDETSIPEPLMLESCEFDADTLTYTWKLREGYTWTDGEPLTIDDVIFTLNTLASADYTGGASTNVSSIAGYAEAHSGETVGMSGVQKVDDYTMTVQLSAW
;
A
#
# COMPACT_ATOMS: atom_id res chain seq x y z
N MET A 1 -42.02 41.66 39.67
CA MET A 1 -40.73 41.88 38.96
C MET A 1 -39.61 40.95 39.46
N LYS A 2 -39.33 40.88 40.77
CA LYS A 2 -38.23 40.00 41.28
C LYS A 2 -38.38 38.51 40.93
N ARG A 3 -39.58 37.95 40.98
CA ARG A 3 -39.86 36.53 40.67
C ARG A 3 -39.69 36.20 39.17
N VAL A 4 -40.02 37.12 38.29
CA VAL A 4 -39.85 36.95 36.82
C VAL A 4 -38.38 37.02 36.44
N PHE A 5 -37.61 37.90 37.09
CA PHE A 5 -36.17 38.04 36.88
C PHE A 5 -35.43 36.79 37.36
N SER A 6 -35.80 36.22 38.51
CA SER A 6 -35.24 34.98 39.02
C SER A 6 -35.52 33.81 38.08
N PHE A 7 -36.73 33.73 37.51
CA PHE A 7 -37.07 32.65 36.56
C PHE A 7 -36.31 32.74 35.21
N LEU A 8 -36.10 33.97 34.72
CA LEU A 8 -35.30 34.22 33.53
C LEU A 8 -33.83 33.86 33.76
N LEU A 9 -33.30 34.19 34.94
CA LEU A 9 -31.88 33.89 35.26
C LEU A 9 -31.61 32.39 35.41
N THR A 10 -32.57 31.66 36.03
CA THR A 10 -32.45 30.18 36.11
C THR A 10 -32.65 29.49 34.75
N LEU A 11 -33.51 30.04 33.89
CA LEU A 11 -33.70 29.52 32.52
C LEU A 11 -32.43 29.73 31.67
N CYS A 12 -31.79 30.91 31.76
CA CYS A 12 -30.53 31.18 31.09
C CYS A 12 -29.40 30.26 31.56
N LEU A 13 -29.29 30.02 32.88
CA LEU A 13 -28.28 29.09 33.44
C LEU A 13 -28.52 27.65 33.01
N LEU A 14 -29.78 27.22 32.91
CA LEU A 14 -30.10 25.89 32.38
C LEU A 14 -29.82 25.75 30.88
N LEU A 15 -30.08 26.83 30.08
CA LEU A 15 -29.74 26.81 28.67
C LEU A 15 -28.22 26.78 28.43
N THR A 16 -27.42 27.51 29.21
CA THR A 16 -25.97 27.48 29.11
C THR A 16 -25.38 26.12 29.50
N ALA A 17 -25.96 25.45 30.51
CA ALA A 17 -25.56 24.10 30.90
C ALA A 17 -25.90 23.04 29.86
N LEU A 18 -26.99 23.22 29.09
CA LEU A 18 -27.36 22.34 28.00
C LEU A 18 -26.50 22.56 26.72
N LEU A 19 -26.02 23.80 26.50
CA LEU A 19 -25.09 24.08 25.40
C LEU A 19 -23.65 23.65 25.67
N SER A 20 -23.26 23.53 26.95
CA SER A 20 -21.90 23.11 27.32
C SER A 20 -21.68 21.59 27.21
N GLY A 21 -22.74 20.80 27.02
CA GLY A 21 -22.67 19.34 26.95
C GLY A 21 -22.43 18.73 25.59
N ALA A 22 -22.29 19.54 24.52
CA ALA A 22 -22.10 19.04 23.15
C ALA A 22 -20.76 19.46 22.55
N ALA A 23 -19.70 19.59 23.35
CA ALA A 23 -18.38 19.37 22.80
C ALA A 23 -18.26 17.85 22.59
N LEU A 24 -18.74 17.38 21.42
CA LEU A 24 -18.30 16.09 20.91
C LEU A 24 -16.78 16.19 20.84
N ALA A 25 -16.11 15.55 21.79
CA ALA A 25 -14.70 15.24 21.62
C ALA A 25 -14.65 14.46 20.29
N GLU A 26 -14.22 15.12 19.22
CA GLU A 26 -13.69 14.40 18.07
C GLU A 26 -12.58 13.55 18.64
N GLY A 27 -12.92 12.31 18.97
CA GLY A 27 -11.95 11.32 19.40
C GLY A 27 -11.03 11.10 18.23
N SER A 28 -9.88 11.80 18.22
CA SER A 28 -8.80 11.43 17.33
C SER A 28 -8.48 9.98 17.66
N THR A 29 -8.81 9.07 16.75
CA THR A 29 -8.42 7.67 16.87
C THR A 29 -6.92 7.61 16.58
N GLN A 30 -6.12 7.97 17.57
CA GLN A 30 -4.67 7.91 17.50
C GLN A 30 -4.22 6.58 18.09
N ILE A 31 -3.53 5.79 17.28
CA ILE A 31 -2.84 4.57 17.73
C ILE A 31 -1.35 4.91 17.78
N THR A 32 -0.74 4.68 18.93
CA THR A 32 0.71 4.83 19.10
C THR A 32 1.35 3.45 19.14
N ILE A 33 2.26 3.19 18.20
CA ILE A 33 3.03 1.95 18.11
C ILE A 33 4.46 2.25 18.55
N GLY A 34 4.95 1.51 19.56
CA GLY A 34 6.33 1.60 20.01
C GLY A 34 7.26 0.82 19.08
N LEU A 35 8.34 1.45 18.66
CA LEU A 35 9.43 0.80 17.91
C LEU A 35 10.68 0.68 18.78
N VAL A 36 11.45 -0.38 18.58
CA VAL A 36 12.77 -0.54 19.21
C VAL A 36 13.83 0.11 18.33
N GLY A 37 14.19 1.35 18.66
CA GLY A 37 15.14 2.19 17.91
C GLY A 37 14.47 3.06 16.84
N GLU A 38 15.27 3.88 16.19
CA GLU A 38 14.83 4.74 15.11
C GLU A 38 14.91 4.00 13.76
N PRO A 39 13.97 4.21 12.82
CA PRO A 39 14.08 3.71 11.46
C PRO A 39 15.32 4.30 10.76
N ASP A 40 16.02 3.48 9.99
CA ASP A 40 17.20 3.91 9.23
C ASP A 40 16.84 4.17 7.76
N THR A 41 16.10 3.25 7.15
CA THR A 41 15.73 3.30 5.73
C THR A 41 14.25 3.04 5.57
N ILE A 42 13.49 4.05 5.12
CA ILE A 42 12.05 3.94 4.82
C ILE A 42 11.78 3.84 3.31
N ILE A 43 12.78 3.41 2.53
CA ILE A 43 12.63 3.14 1.09
C ILE A 43 12.18 1.70 0.92
N PRO A 44 11.03 1.45 0.29
CA PRO A 44 10.55 0.10 0.01
C PRO A 44 11.61 -0.74 -0.71
N TYR A 45 11.68 -2.04 -0.34
CA TYR A 45 12.64 -3.01 -0.87
C TYR A 45 14.13 -2.74 -0.62
N MET A 46 14.49 -1.60 0.00
CA MET A 46 15.89 -1.28 0.37
C MET A 46 16.15 -1.43 1.87
N TYR A 47 15.13 -1.63 2.67
CA TYR A 47 15.25 -1.79 4.11
C TYR A 47 15.87 -3.16 4.48
N THR A 48 16.55 -3.21 5.64
CA THR A 48 17.20 -4.42 6.15
C THR A 48 16.77 -4.78 7.58
N ALA A 49 16.00 -3.90 8.23
CA ALA A 49 15.58 -4.08 9.61
C ALA A 49 14.06 -4.08 9.77
N ASP A 50 13.55 -4.91 10.69
CA ASP A 50 12.12 -5.03 10.96
C ASP A 50 11.46 -3.71 11.36
N LYS A 51 12.19 -2.83 12.08
CA LYS A 51 11.72 -1.49 12.45
C LYS A 51 11.38 -0.61 11.24
N ASP A 52 12.16 -0.73 10.17
CA ASP A 52 11.94 -0.03 8.90
C ASP A 52 10.71 -0.59 8.19
N ALA A 53 10.61 -1.93 8.12
CA ALA A 53 9.46 -2.62 7.55
C ALA A 53 8.15 -2.21 8.24
N MET A 54 8.14 -2.11 9.57
CA MET A 54 6.94 -1.72 10.33
C MET A 54 6.43 -0.33 9.93
N VAL A 55 7.31 0.62 9.63
CA VAL A 55 6.92 1.96 9.14
C VAL A 55 6.44 1.90 7.70
N ILE A 56 7.19 1.22 6.82
CA ILE A 56 6.86 1.09 5.39
C ILE A 56 5.49 0.44 5.20
N MET A 57 5.19 -0.61 5.96
CA MET A 57 3.91 -1.33 5.91
C MET A 57 2.69 -0.46 6.26
N GLN A 58 2.87 0.63 7.02
CA GLN A 58 1.79 1.57 7.32
C GLN A 58 1.62 2.65 6.23
N MET A 59 2.64 2.84 5.40
CA MET A 59 2.67 3.91 4.40
C MET A 59 2.31 3.42 3.00
N MET A 60 2.67 2.18 2.67
CA MET A 60 2.58 1.61 1.32
C MET A 60 1.59 0.46 1.28
N PRO A 61 0.53 0.54 0.49
CA PRO A 61 -0.34 -0.61 0.22
C PRO A 61 0.40 -1.63 -0.67
N TYR A 62 0.00 -2.90 -0.54
CA TYR A 62 0.58 -3.99 -1.33
C TYR A 62 -0.39 -4.42 -2.43
N LEU A 63 0.12 -4.97 -3.52
CA LEU A 63 -0.70 -5.62 -4.55
C LEU A 63 -1.50 -6.79 -3.98
N PHE A 64 -0.89 -7.54 -3.07
CA PHE A 64 -1.48 -8.68 -2.38
C PHE A 64 -1.40 -8.50 -0.87
N LYS A 65 -2.40 -8.95 -0.17
CA LYS A 65 -2.36 -9.16 1.28
C LYS A 65 -2.29 -10.65 1.58
N ARG A 66 -1.72 -11.02 2.72
CA ARG A 66 -1.80 -12.39 3.21
C ARG A 66 -3.15 -12.58 3.91
N ASN A 67 -3.85 -13.66 3.58
CA ASN A 67 -5.03 -14.08 4.34
C ASN A 67 -4.57 -14.64 5.69
N ASP A 68 -5.12 -14.12 6.79
CA ASP A 68 -4.68 -14.45 8.15
C ASP A 68 -5.01 -15.90 8.55
N GLU A 69 -6.06 -16.49 7.94
CA GLU A 69 -6.51 -17.86 8.25
C GLU A 69 -5.82 -18.92 7.39
N THR A 70 -5.73 -18.66 6.08
CA THR A 70 -5.23 -19.63 5.10
C THR A 70 -3.75 -19.44 4.77
N SER A 71 -3.20 -18.27 5.10
CA SER A 71 -1.85 -17.83 4.70
C SER A 71 -1.66 -17.70 3.17
N ILE A 72 -2.72 -17.79 2.39
CA ILE A 72 -2.69 -17.65 0.94
C ILE A 72 -2.73 -16.17 0.57
N PRO A 73 -1.92 -15.71 -0.39
CA PRO A 73 -2.01 -14.35 -0.90
C PRO A 73 -3.36 -14.07 -1.57
N GLU A 74 -3.99 -12.95 -1.21
CA GLU A 74 -5.22 -12.45 -1.81
C GLU A 74 -4.98 -11.09 -2.45
N PRO A 75 -5.60 -10.77 -3.60
CA PRO A 75 -5.54 -9.45 -4.19
C PRO A 75 -6.00 -8.36 -3.21
N LEU A 76 -5.19 -7.29 -3.07
CA LEU A 76 -5.52 -6.10 -2.28
C LEU A 76 -5.74 -4.90 -3.20
N MET A 77 -4.70 -4.46 -3.91
CA MET A 77 -4.80 -3.40 -4.91
C MET A 77 -5.26 -3.93 -6.27
N LEU A 78 -5.11 -5.24 -6.51
CA LEU A 78 -5.60 -5.85 -7.75
C LEU A 78 -7.11 -6.09 -7.68
N GLU A 79 -7.79 -5.88 -8.79
CA GLU A 79 -9.16 -6.31 -9.03
C GLU A 79 -9.22 -7.81 -9.25
N SER A 80 -8.28 -8.34 -10.06
CA SER A 80 -8.13 -9.76 -10.33
C SER A 80 -6.67 -10.16 -10.54
N CYS A 81 -6.41 -11.44 -10.32
CA CYS A 81 -5.14 -12.11 -10.61
C CYS A 81 -5.48 -13.49 -11.16
N GLU A 82 -5.34 -13.67 -12.45
CA GLU A 82 -5.64 -14.92 -13.14
C GLU A 82 -4.34 -15.60 -13.54
N PHE A 83 -4.31 -16.94 -13.52
CA PHE A 83 -3.14 -17.72 -13.90
C PHE A 83 -3.50 -18.73 -14.98
N ASP A 84 -2.79 -18.64 -16.09
CA ASP A 84 -2.82 -19.62 -17.18
C ASP A 84 -1.65 -20.59 -17.00
N ALA A 85 -1.95 -21.83 -16.69
CA ALA A 85 -0.96 -22.87 -16.44
C ALA A 85 -0.29 -23.40 -17.73
N ASP A 86 -0.93 -23.26 -18.89
CA ASP A 86 -0.38 -23.71 -20.15
C ASP A 86 0.75 -22.79 -20.65
N THR A 87 0.60 -21.49 -20.39
CA THR A 87 1.59 -20.46 -20.76
C THR A 87 2.43 -19.98 -19.59
N LEU A 88 2.17 -20.45 -18.38
CA LEU A 88 2.78 -19.99 -17.13
C LEU A 88 2.66 -18.47 -16.95
N THR A 89 1.51 -17.91 -17.30
CA THR A 89 1.32 -16.47 -17.35
C THR A 89 0.25 -16.03 -16.35
N TYR A 90 0.60 -15.08 -15.50
CA TYR A 90 -0.37 -14.34 -14.70
C TYR A 90 -0.88 -13.14 -15.51
N THR A 91 -2.19 -12.88 -15.42
CA THR A 91 -2.81 -11.62 -15.81
C THR A 91 -3.23 -10.87 -14.56
N TRP A 92 -2.64 -9.71 -14.32
CA TRP A 92 -2.95 -8.84 -13.19
C TRP A 92 -3.75 -7.64 -13.67
N LYS A 93 -4.88 -7.40 -13.02
CA LYS A 93 -5.70 -6.20 -13.24
C LYS A 93 -5.70 -5.35 -11.99
N LEU A 94 -5.15 -4.15 -12.09
CA LEU A 94 -5.13 -3.16 -11.01
C LEU A 94 -6.52 -2.53 -10.85
N ARG A 95 -6.94 -2.24 -9.62
CA ARG A 95 -8.14 -1.45 -9.37
C ARG A 95 -7.89 0.00 -9.78
N GLU A 96 -8.83 0.57 -10.51
CA GLU A 96 -8.80 1.98 -10.86
C GLU A 96 -9.08 2.88 -9.63
N GLY A 97 -8.65 4.13 -9.71
CA GLY A 97 -8.94 5.17 -8.73
C GLY A 97 -7.93 5.31 -7.59
N TYR A 98 -6.87 4.50 -7.56
CA TYR A 98 -5.73 4.79 -6.70
C TYR A 98 -4.94 5.98 -7.22
N THR A 99 -4.52 6.84 -6.30
CA THR A 99 -3.66 8.00 -6.61
C THR A 99 -2.48 8.05 -5.66
N TRP A 100 -1.39 8.59 -6.14
CA TRP A 100 -0.25 8.97 -5.31
C TRP A 100 -0.60 10.18 -4.43
N THR A 101 0.26 10.51 -3.47
CA THR A 101 0.04 11.63 -2.54
C THR A 101 0.07 13.01 -3.20
N ASP A 102 0.64 13.11 -4.40
CA ASP A 102 0.63 14.31 -5.25
C ASP A 102 -0.62 14.42 -6.15
N GLY A 103 -1.48 13.39 -6.13
CA GLY A 103 -2.73 13.33 -6.89
C GLY A 103 -2.62 12.65 -8.25
N GLU A 104 -1.40 12.26 -8.71
CA GLU A 104 -1.24 11.52 -9.94
C GLU A 104 -1.85 10.12 -9.83
N PRO A 105 -2.47 9.59 -10.90
CA PRO A 105 -3.04 8.26 -10.88
C PRO A 105 -1.96 7.20 -10.75
N LEU A 106 -2.20 6.18 -9.91
CA LEU A 106 -1.39 4.98 -9.84
C LEU A 106 -1.83 4.03 -10.95
N THR A 107 -0.90 3.64 -11.82
CA THR A 107 -1.14 2.82 -12.99
C THR A 107 -0.29 1.55 -12.98
N ILE A 108 -0.49 0.72 -13.99
CA ILE A 108 0.31 -0.50 -14.16
C ILE A 108 1.78 -0.19 -14.49
N ASP A 109 2.08 0.99 -15.01
CA ASP A 109 3.45 1.42 -15.28
C ASP A 109 4.29 1.52 -14.00
N ASP A 110 3.66 1.92 -12.87
CA ASP A 110 4.31 1.97 -11.55
C ASP A 110 4.67 0.57 -11.04
N VAL A 111 3.78 -0.39 -11.30
CA VAL A 111 4.00 -1.81 -10.96
C VAL A 111 5.13 -2.39 -11.81
N ILE A 112 5.10 -2.16 -13.13
CA ILE A 112 6.14 -2.60 -14.08
C ILE A 112 7.48 -1.98 -13.70
N PHE A 113 7.52 -0.68 -13.39
CA PHE A 113 8.72 0.00 -12.93
C PHE A 113 9.30 -0.69 -11.68
N THR A 114 8.46 -1.01 -10.70
CA THR A 114 8.90 -1.68 -9.47
C THR A 114 9.49 -3.06 -9.77
N LEU A 115 8.79 -3.91 -10.55
CA LEU A 115 9.28 -5.25 -10.89
C LEU A 115 10.62 -5.19 -11.64
N ASN A 116 10.75 -4.30 -12.62
CA ASN A 116 11.98 -4.13 -13.38
C ASN A 116 13.12 -3.53 -12.54
N THR A 117 12.81 -2.66 -11.58
CA THR A 117 13.81 -2.15 -10.63
C THR A 117 14.40 -3.27 -9.78
N LEU A 118 13.55 -4.20 -9.28
CA LEU A 118 14.02 -5.35 -8.49
C LEU A 118 14.88 -6.32 -9.30
N ALA A 119 14.69 -6.39 -10.62
CA ALA A 119 15.48 -7.21 -11.52
C ALA A 119 16.74 -6.51 -12.05
N SER A 120 16.87 -5.21 -11.86
CA SER A 120 17.99 -4.42 -12.42
C SER A 120 19.35 -4.88 -11.86
N ALA A 121 20.39 -4.79 -12.68
CA ALA A 121 21.77 -5.00 -12.28
C ALA A 121 22.26 -3.99 -11.20
N ASP A 122 21.65 -2.80 -11.17
CA ASP A 122 21.98 -1.75 -10.20
C ASP A 122 21.26 -1.94 -8.84
N TYR A 123 20.32 -2.88 -8.76
CA TYR A 123 19.58 -3.11 -7.52
C TYR A 123 20.42 -3.92 -6.52
N THR A 124 20.71 -3.32 -5.38
CA THR A 124 21.57 -3.90 -4.33
C THR A 124 20.79 -4.45 -3.13
N GLY A 125 19.45 -4.33 -3.12
CA GLY A 125 18.61 -4.85 -2.05
C GLY A 125 18.39 -6.36 -2.11
N GLY A 126 17.84 -6.93 -1.04
CA GLY A 126 17.60 -8.38 -0.93
C GLY A 126 16.36 -8.91 -1.66
N ALA A 127 15.52 -8.04 -2.22
CA ALA A 127 14.22 -8.42 -2.78
C ALA A 127 14.27 -8.87 -4.26
N SER A 128 15.44 -8.90 -4.91
CA SER A 128 15.60 -9.41 -6.29
C SER A 128 15.11 -10.85 -6.44
N THR A 129 15.22 -11.67 -5.40
CA THR A 129 14.72 -13.04 -5.39
C THR A 129 13.20 -13.14 -5.58
N ASN A 130 12.44 -12.10 -5.24
CA ASN A 130 10.98 -12.07 -5.39
C ASN A 130 10.54 -12.08 -6.85
N VAL A 131 11.41 -11.69 -7.77
CA VAL A 131 11.12 -11.59 -9.20
C VAL A 131 11.97 -12.57 -10.03
N SER A 132 12.81 -13.39 -9.39
CA SER A 132 13.79 -14.26 -10.06
C SER A 132 13.19 -15.37 -10.94
N SER A 133 11.92 -15.71 -10.71
CA SER A 133 11.20 -16.68 -11.54
C SER A 133 10.48 -16.07 -12.75
N ILE A 134 10.54 -14.75 -12.94
CA ILE A 134 9.93 -14.10 -14.09
C ILE A 134 10.85 -14.26 -15.31
N ALA A 135 10.27 -14.54 -16.48
CA ALA A 135 11.03 -14.69 -17.73
C ALA A 135 11.81 -13.41 -18.06
N GLY A 136 13.07 -13.56 -18.43
CA GLY A 136 13.98 -12.43 -18.70
C GLY A 136 14.64 -11.83 -17.45
N TYR A 137 14.45 -12.44 -16.29
CA TYR A 137 15.13 -11.96 -15.07
C TYR A 137 16.65 -12.01 -15.17
N ALA A 138 17.22 -13.11 -15.68
CA ALA A 138 18.68 -13.28 -15.75
C ALA A 138 19.33 -12.21 -16.63
N GLU A 139 18.72 -11.91 -17.76
CA GLU A 139 19.19 -10.91 -18.71
C GLU A 139 19.09 -9.48 -18.13
N ALA A 140 17.98 -9.18 -17.44
CA ALA A 140 17.81 -7.90 -16.77
C ALA A 140 18.81 -7.74 -15.60
N HIS A 141 18.99 -8.82 -14.83
CA HIS A 141 19.89 -8.80 -13.66
C HIS A 141 21.38 -8.74 -14.04
N SER A 142 21.76 -9.27 -15.20
CA SER A 142 23.11 -9.13 -15.75
C SER A 142 23.37 -7.78 -16.43
N GLY A 143 22.31 -6.99 -16.68
CA GLY A 143 22.38 -5.71 -17.40
C GLY A 143 22.36 -5.85 -18.92
N GLU A 144 22.08 -7.05 -19.47
CA GLU A 144 21.94 -7.26 -20.90
C GLU A 144 20.67 -6.59 -21.47
N THR A 145 19.60 -6.53 -20.66
CA THR A 145 18.34 -5.89 -21.03
C THR A 145 17.88 -4.89 -19.98
N VAL A 146 17.08 -3.92 -20.43
CA VAL A 146 16.36 -3.02 -19.54
C VAL A 146 14.99 -3.63 -19.28
N GLY A 147 14.86 -4.30 -18.12
CA GLY A 147 13.63 -4.97 -17.72
C GLY A 147 13.48 -6.41 -18.23
N MET A 148 12.49 -7.08 -17.68
CA MET A 148 12.22 -8.49 -17.90
C MET A 148 11.28 -8.71 -19.10
N SER A 149 11.60 -9.66 -19.99
CA SER A 149 10.75 -9.98 -21.15
C SER A 149 9.39 -10.55 -20.77
N GLY A 150 9.27 -11.18 -19.59
CA GLY A 150 8.02 -11.72 -19.09
C GLY A 150 7.06 -10.69 -18.51
N VAL A 151 7.48 -9.43 -18.38
CA VAL A 151 6.64 -8.33 -17.84
C VAL A 151 6.13 -7.49 -19.00
N GLN A 152 4.82 -7.55 -19.29
CA GLN A 152 4.23 -6.88 -20.44
C GLN A 152 3.01 -6.06 -20.05
N LYS A 153 2.99 -4.79 -20.46
CA LYS A 153 1.81 -3.92 -20.34
C LYS A 153 0.76 -4.32 -21.37
N VAL A 154 -0.50 -4.47 -20.94
CA VAL A 154 -1.67 -4.66 -21.83
C VAL A 154 -2.39 -3.33 -22.03
N ASP A 155 -2.70 -2.66 -20.91
CA ASP A 155 -3.30 -1.32 -20.85
C ASP A 155 -2.85 -0.59 -19.57
N ASP A 156 -3.45 0.55 -19.25
CA ASP A 156 -3.04 1.36 -18.09
C ASP A 156 -3.30 0.69 -16.73
N TYR A 157 -4.13 -0.35 -16.69
CA TYR A 157 -4.48 -1.07 -15.47
C TYR A 157 -4.28 -2.58 -15.57
N THR A 158 -3.80 -3.08 -16.70
CA THR A 158 -3.64 -4.52 -16.94
C THR A 158 -2.23 -4.83 -17.43
N MET A 159 -1.64 -5.89 -16.88
CA MET A 159 -0.36 -6.42 -17.33
C MET A 159 -0.37 -7.95 -17.31
N THR A 160 0.59 -8.54 -18.01
CA THR A 160 0.93 -9.95 -17.88
C THR A 160 2.30 -10.15 -17.27
N VAL A 161 2.44 -11.23 -16.49
CA VAL A 161 3.70 -11.67 -15.87
C VAL A 161 3.90 -13.14 -16.23
N GLN A 162 4.81 -13.41 -17.14
CA GLN A 162 5.16 -14.78 -17.56
C GLN A 162 6.31 -15.30 -16.70
N LEU A 163 6.17 -16.52 -16.18
CA LEU A 163 7.24 -17.21 -15.47
C LEU A 163 8.18 -17.94 -16.44
N SER A 164 9.45 -18.08 -16.06
CA SER A 164 10.47 -18.76 -16.86
C SER A 164 10.31 -20.28 -16.83
N ALA A 165 9.98 -20.86 -15.69
CA ALA A 165 9.71 -22.28 -15.45
C ALA A 165 9.18 -22.45 -14.00
N TRP A 166 8.69 -23.67 -13.69
CA TRP A 166 8.46 -24.12 -12.31
C TRP A 166 9.74 -24.67 -11.71
#